data_a7ead51585686c2495b986cdca3ba1cb
#
_entry.id   a7ead51585686c2495b986cdca3ba1cb
#
_cell.length_a   1.000
_cell.length_b   1.000
_cell.length_c   1.000
_cell.angle_alpha   90.00
_cell.angle_beta   90.00
_cell.angle_gamma   90.00
#
_symmetry.space_group_name_H-M   'P 1'
#
loop_
_entity.id
_entity.type
_entity.pdbx_description
1 polymer ?
#
loop_
_entity_poly.entity_id
_entity_poly.type
_entity_poly.pdbx_seq_one_letter_code
_entity_poly.pdbx_strand_id
1 'polypeptide(L)'
;MNSTSIYILVALHPIITLTNMPNTAMEATELLKEIQKHDSQQAFRSLYDMYYDRFFRIAFYYLQRDEWAQEVILDVFTTLWNHRKSHLIPDDFNKYSYILIRNAALNYLEKEQRREASPLENMPEISSSNLSPEEQMMNEELFNIY
;
A
#
# COMPACT_ATOMS: atom_id res chain seq x y z
N MET A 1 12.36 17.16 3.30
CA MET A 1 12.31 15.85 3.96
C MET A 1 12.89 14.79 3.05
N ASN A 2 13.75 13.99 3.57
CA ASN A 2 14.41 12.97 2.79
C ASN A 2 13.80 11.58 3.05
N SER A 3 14.22 10.60 2.27
CA SER A 3 13.72 9.22 2.37
C SER A 3 14.03 8.58 3.73
N THR A 4 15.12 8.99 4.38
CA THR A 4 15.52 8.44 5.67
C THR A 4 14.47 8.69 6.75
N SER A 5 13.88 9.90 6.77
CA SER A 5 12.83 10.22 7.73
C SER A 5 11.60 9.34 7.55
N ILE A 6 11.27 9.01 6.31
CA ILE A 6 10.13 8.15 6.01
C ILE A 6 10.40 6.71 6.43
N TYR A 7 11.61 6.20 6.22
CA TYR A 7 11.96 4.85 6.69
C TYR A 7 11.87 4.73 8.19
N ILE A 8 12.32 5.74 8.93
CA ILE A 8 12.21 5.77 10.38
C ILE A 8 10.74 5.76 10.80
N LEU A 9 9.91 6.56 10.15
CA LEU A 9 8.49 6.63 10.43
C LEU A 9 7.81 5.26 10.26
N VAL A 10 8.11 4.59 9.17
CA VAL A 10 7.55 3.27 8.87
C VAL A 10 8.07 2.22 9.86
N ALA A 11 9.34 2.29 10.22
CA ALA A 11 9.96 1.36 11.17
C ALA A 11 9.35 1.45 12.57
N LEU A 12 8.73 2.55 12.93
CA LEU A 12 8.09 2.74 14.22
C LEU A 12 6.66 2.21 14.29
N HIS A 13 6.17 1.66 13.20
CA HIS A 13 4.79 1.16 13.14
C HIS A 13 4.40 0.27 14.33
N PRO A 14 5.21 -0.71 14.77
CA PRO A 14 4.78 -1.60 15.85
C PRO A 14 4.49 -0.90 17.17
N ILE A 15 4.96 0.33 17.33
CA ILE A 15 4.79 1.11 18.56
C ILE A 15 3.52 1.95 18.50
N ILE A 16 2.95 2.12 17.33
CA ILE A 16 1.82 3.00 17.09
C ILE A 16 0.54 2.23 17.27
N THR A 17 -0.32 2.71 18.14
CA THR A 17 -1.62 2.11 18.38
C THR A 17 -2.71 3.01 17.86
N LEU A 18 -3.65 2.42 17.17
CA LEU A 18 -4.80 3.15 16.64
C LEU A 18 -6.07 2.62 17.20
N THR A 19 -6.93 3.52 17.54
CA THR A 19 -8.18 3.19 18.17
C THR A 19 -9.40 3.52 17.34
N ASN A 20 -9.27 4.44 16.38
CA ASN A 20 -10.41 4.88 15.58
C ASN A 20 -10.14 4.75 14.11
N MET A 21 -11.14 4.21 13.41
CA MET A 21 -11.09 4.08 11.96
C MET A 21 -12.41 4.58 11.38
N PRO A 22 -12.61 5.89 11.39
CA PRO A 22 -13.84 6.46 10.80
C PRO A 22 -13.84 6.28 9.28
N ASN A 23 -14.64 7.03 8.56
CA ASN A 23 -14.76 6.94 7.11
C ASN A 23 -13.40 7.13 6.44
N THR A 24 -12.74 6.04 6.17
CA THR A 24 -11.34 6.04 5.78
C THR A 24 -11.08 6.65 4.42
N ALA A 25 -11.97 6.40 3.44
CA ALA A 25 -11.74 6.90 2.08
C ALA A 25 -11.73 8.43 2.02
N MET A 26 -12.68 9.06 2.70
CA MET A 26 -12.76 10.52 2.74
C MET A 26 -11.61 11.13 3.52
N GLU A 27 -11.27 10.54 4.66
CA GLU A 27 -10.14 11.00 5.45
C GLU A 27 -8.82 10.84 4.71
N ALA A 28 -8.65 9.72 4.02
CA ALA A 28 -7.46 9.49 3.21
C ALA A 28 -7.29 10.57 2.15
N THR A 29 -8.38 10.95 1.48
CA THR A 29 -8.35 12.00 0.47
C THR A 29 -7.86 13.32 1.06
N GLU A 30 -8.36 13.69 2.23
CA GLU A 30 -7.92 14.91 2.91
C GLU A 30 -6.45 14.84 3.33
N LEU A 31 -6.03 13.69 3.86
CA LEU A 31 -4.62 13.50 4.23
C LEU A 31 -3.69 13.58 3.01
N LEU A 32 -4.10 13.01 1.90
CA LEU A 32 -3.32 13.08 0.67
C LEU A 32 -3.17 14.51 0.16
N LYS A 33 -4.21 15.32 0.29
CA LYS A 33 -4.15 16.73 -0.06
C LYS A 33 -3.14 17.47 0.81
N GLU A 34 -3.17 17.22 2.11
CA GLU A 34 -2.21 17.81 3.04
C GLU A 34 -0.77 17.39 2.73
N ILE A 35 -0.58 16.11 2.42
CA ILE A 35 0.74 15.60 2.05
C ILE A 35 1.23 16.28 0.77
N GLN A 36 0.36 16.40 -0.22
CA GLN A 36 0.73 16.98 -1.50
C GLN A 36 1.02 18.48 -1.41
N LYS A 37 0.19 19.21 -0.68
CA LYS A 37 0.30 20.68 -0.61
C LYS A 37 1.36 21.16 0.38
N HIS A 38 1.49 20.47 1.50
CA HIS A 38 2.27 20.97 2.62
C HIS A 38 3.41 20.05 3.06
N ASP A 39 3.66 18.97 2.33
CA ASP A 39 4.68 17.99 2.70
C ASP A 39 4.50 17.50 4.14
N SER A 40 3.25 17.32 4.58
CA SER A 40 2.93 17.04 5.95
C SER A 40 3.34 15.64 6.35
N GLN A 41 4.37 15.51 7.16
CA GLN A 41 4.78 14.23 7.72
C GLN A 41 3.74 13.68 8.68
N GLN A 42 3.07 14.56 9.40
CA GLN A 42 2.02 14.16 10.32
C GLN A 42 0.84 13.54 9.58
N ALA A 43 0.42 14.16 8.46
CA ALA A 43 -0.64 13.61 7.64
C ALA A 43 -0.21 12.27 7.02
N PHE A 44 1.03 12.15 6.60
CA PHE A 44 1.56 10.90 6.07
C PHE A 44 1.53 9.80 7.14
N ARG A 45 1.95 10.13 8.36
CA ARG A 45 1.90 9.18 9.47
C ARG A 45 0.47 8.73 9.77
N SER A 46 -0.48 9.65 9.75
CA SER A 46 -1.89 9.30 9.94
C SER A 46 -2.38 8.35 8.86
N LEU A 47 -2.03 8.62 7.61
CA LEU A 47 -2.37 7.75 6.50
C LEU A 47 -1.75 6.36 6.68
N TYR A 48 -0.49 6.31 7.04
CA TYR A 48 0.22 5.06 7.31
C TYR A 48 -0.47 4.27 8.42
N ASP A 49 -0.78 4.91 9.54
CA ASP A 49 -1.44 4.26 10.66
C ASP A 49 -2.82 3.73 10.28
N MET A 50 -3.57 4.49 9.48
CA MET A 50 -4.90 4.08 9.06
C MET A 50 -4.90 2.86 8.15
N TYR A 51 -3.88 2.72 7.32
CA TYR A 51 -3.91 1.74 6.23
C TYR A 51 -2.95 0.58 6.39
N TYR A 52 -2.03 0.62 7.34
CA TYR A 52 -1.00 -0.42 7.45
C TYR A 52 -1.60 -1.82 7.56
N ASP A 53 -2.53 -2.02 8.49
CA ASP A 53 -3.09 -3.35 8.73
C ASP A 53 -3.84 -3.87 7.50
N ARG A 54 -4.57 -3.00 6.83
CA ARG A 54 -5.28 -3.38 5.61
C ARG A 54 -4.32 -3.73 4.49
N PHE A 55 -3.30 -2.92 4.32
CA PHE A 55 -2.28 -3.17 3.31
C PHE A 55 -1.53 -4.47 3.61
N PHE A 56 -1.24 -4.72 4.87
CA PHE A 56 -0.59 -5.96 5.27
C PHE A 56 -1.45 -7.18 4.89
N ARG A 57 -2.74 -7.13 5.16
CA ARG A 57 -3.64 -8.23 4.82
C ARG A 57 -3.69 -8.47 3.32
N ILE A 58 -3.76 -7.42 2.54
CA ILE A 58 -3.76 -7.53 1.08
C ILE A 58 -2.44 -8.14 0.59
N ALA A 59 -1.33 -7.58 1.03
CA ALA A 59 -0.01 -8.06 0.63
C ALA A 59 0.21 -9.51 1.05
N PHE A 60 -0.17 -9.85 2.26
CA PHE A 60 -0.03 -11.22 2.80
C PHE A 60 -0.89 -12.22 2.01
N TYR A 61 -2.07 -11.79 1.57
CA TYR A 61 -2.91 -12.67 0.75
C TYR A 61 -2.16 -13.16 -0.48
N TYR A 62 -1.42 -12.28 -1.13
CA TYR A 62 -0.69 -12.64 -2.35
C TYR A 62 0.68 -13.28 -2.05
N LEU A 63 1.36 -12.81 -1.02
CA LEU A 63 2.76 -13.17 -0.77
C LEU A 63 2.93 -14.34 0.20
N GLN A 64 2.02 -14.51 1.14
CA GLN A 64 2.01 -15.60 2.13
C GLN A 64 3.25 -15.64 3.03
N ARG A 65 3.99 -14.54 3.12
CA ARG A 65 5.15 -14.39 3.99
C ARG A 65 5.16 -13.01 4.63
N ASP A 66 5.36 -12.97 5.94
CA ASP A 66 5.35 -11.71 6.70
C ASP A 66 6.42 -10.75 6.20
N GLU A 67 7.64 -11.24 6.02
CA GLU A 67 8.76 -10.39 5.62
C GLU A 67 8.53 -9.75 4.24
N TRP A 68 8.00 -10.52 3.33
CA TRP A 68 7.70 -10.02 1.99
C TRP A 68 6.58 -8.99 2.00
N ALA A 69 5.54 -9.26 2.80
CA ALA A 69 4.43 -8.31 2.94
C ALA A 69 4.92 -6.99 3.53
N GLN A 70 5.74 -7.04 4.56
CA GLN A 70 6.30 -5.84 5.17
C GLN A 70 7.16 -5.06 4.19
N GLU A 71 7.98 -5.74 3.41
CA GLU A 71 8.84 -5.10 2.42
C GLU A 71 8.03 -4.40 1.33
N VAL A 72 6.98 -5.05 0.84
CA VAL A 72 6.10 -4.45 -0.16
C VAL A 72 5.39 -3.21 0.38
N ILE A 73 4.91 -3.27 1.61
CA ILE A 73 4.24 -2.12 2.23
C ILE A 73 5.22 -0.95 2.39
N LEU A 74 6.43 -1.24 2.83
CA LEU A 74 7.47 -0.22 2.96
C LEU A 74 7.74 0.47 1.62
N ASP A 75 7.89 -0.33 0.57
CA ASP A 75 8.12 0.20 -0.78
C ASP A 75 6.96 1.06 -1.26
N VAL A 76 5.73 0.64 -1.02
CA VAL A 76 4.55 1.38 -1.45
C VAL A 76 4.46 2.73 -0.73
N PHE A 77 4.63 2.75 0.58
CA PHE A 77 4.57 4.01 1.33
C PHE A 77 5.72 4.94 0.95
N THR A 78 6.91 4.38 0.74
CA THR A 78 8.06 5.16 0.28
C THR A 78 7.79 5.78 -1.09
N THR A 79 7.22 5.02 -1.99
CA THR A 79 6.85 5.50 -3.32
C THR A 79 5.78 6.59 -3.25
N LEU A 80 4.76 6.39 -2.43
CA LEU A 80 3.71 7.39 -2.23
C LEU A 80 4.32 8.72 -1.75
N TRP A 81 5.23 8.65 -0.81
CA TRP A 81 5.89 9.87 -0.31
C TRP A 81 6.77 10.51 -1.38
N ASN A 82 7.62 9.71 -2.04
CA ASN A 82 8.58 10.24 -3.01
C ASN A 82 7.89 10.89 -4.22
N HIS A 83 6.72 10.39 -4.58
CA HIS A 83 5.97 10.90 -5.74
C HIS A 83 4.76 11.73 -5.35
N ARG A 84 4.69 12.20 -4.11
CA ARG A 84 3.51 12.90 -3.60
C ARG A 84 3.09 14.12 -4.41
N LYS A 85 4.06 14.79 -5.05
CA LYS A 85 3.76 15.99 -5.83
C LYS A 85 3.23 15.69 -7.22
N SER A 86 3.53 14.52 -7.75
CA SER A 86 3.17 14.14 -9.11
C SER A 86 1.94 13.25 -9.22
N HIS A 87 1.47 12.71 -8.11
CA HIS A 87 0.30 11.84 -8.12
C HIS A 87 -0.99 12.64 -8.12
N LEU A 88 -1.94 12.17 -8.93
CA LEU A 88 -3.32 12.62 -8.80
C LEU A 88 -3.93 11.98 -7.55
N ILE A 89 -4.74 12.75 -6.85
CA ILE A 89 -5.42 12.26 -5.68
C ILE A 89 -6.65 11.48 -6.14
N PRO A 90 -6.73 10.17 -5.83
CA PRO A 90 -7.88 9.36 -6.28
C PRO A 90 -9.15 9.73 -5.51
N ASP A 91 -10.29 9.54 -6.15
CA ASP A 91 -11.58 9.74 -5.52
C ASP A 91 -11.86 8.69 -4.45
N ASP A 92 -11.45 7.45 -4.71
CA ASP A 92 -11.62 6.34 -3.78
C ASP A 92 -10.25 5.73 -3.48
N PHE A 93 -9.68 6.17 -2.37
CA PHE A 93 -8.36 5.69 -1.98
C PHE A 93 -8.38 4.21 -1.58
N ASN A 94 -9.48 3.71 -1.06
CA ASN A 94 -9.57 2.30 -0.69
C ASN A 94 -9.41 1.40 -1.92
N LYS A 95 -10.10 1.72 -2.99
CA LYS A 95 -9.98 0.98 -4.24
C LYS A 95 -8.60 1.17 -4.88
N TYR A 96 -8.14 2.40 -4.94
CA TYR A 96 -6.85 2.73 -5.52
C TYR A 96 -5.73 2.01 -4.79
N SER A 97 -5.73 2.06 -3.47
CA SER A 97 -4.66 1.46 -2.67
C SER A 97 -4.68 -0.06 -2.75
N TYR A 98 -5.86 -0.67 -2.85
CA TYR A 98 -5.93 -2.12 -3.06
C TYR A 98 -5.18 -2.52 -4.34
N ILE A 99 -5.48 -1.83 -5.44
CA ILE A 99 -4.82 -2.10 -6.72
C ILE A 99 -3.31 -1.88 -6.61
N LEU A 100 -2.92 -0.81 -5.94
CA LEU A 100 -1.51 -0.47 -5.76
C LEU A 100 -0.76 -1.56 -5.00
N ILE A 101 -1.31 -2.03 -3.89
CA ILE A 101 -0.69 -3.08 -3.08
C ILE A 101 -0.68 -4.40 -3.83
N ARG A 102 -1.80 -4.75 -4.46
CA ARG A 102 -1.91 -5.96 -5.27
C ARG A 102 -0.81 -5.99 -6.35
N ASN A 103 -0.69 -4.91 -7.10
CA ASN A 103 0.30 -4.85 -8.18
C ASN A 103 1.72 -4.93 -7.64
N ALA A 104 1.99 -4.25 -6.54
CA ALA A 104 3.31 -4.31 -5.90
C ALA A 104 3.64 -5.72 -5.41
N ALA A 105 2.68 -6.40 -4.82
CA ALA A 105 2.86 -7.77 -4.34
C ALA A 105 3.11 -8.74 -5.49
N LEU A 106 2.35 -8.63 -6.58
CA LEU A 106 2.53 -9.48 -7.74
C LEU A 106 3.89 -9.23 -8.42
N ASN A 107 4.30 -7.98 -8.50
CA ASN A 107 5.62 -7.64 -9.01
C ASN A 107 6.73 -8.22 -8.14
N TYR A 108 6.55 -8.18 -6.83
CA TYR A 108 7.50 -8.76 -5.90
C TYR A 108 7.62 -10.27 -6.10
N LEU A 109 6.50 -10.97 -6.22
CA LEU A 109 6.48 -12.40 -6.50
C LEU A 109 7.21 -12.73 -7.80
N GLU A 110 6.95 -11.95 -8.82
CA GLU A 110 7.59 -12.15 -10.12
C GLU A 110 9.11 -12.04 -10.01
N LYS A 111 9.59 -11.03 -9.29
CA LYS A 111 11.03 -10.85 -9.08
C LYS A 111 11.63 -12.00 -8.29
N GLU A 112 10.96 -12.46 -7.25
CA GLU A 112 11.45 -13.58 -6.45
C GLU A 112 11.46 -14.87 -7.24
N GLN A 113 10.46 -15.11 -8.06
CA GLN A 113 10.42 -16.27 -8.95
C GLN A 113 11.57 -16.26 -9.97
N ARG A 114 11.90 -15.09 -10.49
CA ARG A 114 13.04 -14.96 -11.40
C ARG A 114 14.36 -15.25 -10.71
N ARG A 115 14.49 -14.90 -9.43
CA ARG A 115 15.70 -15.18 -8.68
C ARG A 115 15.87 -16.65 -8.37
N GLU A 116 14.77 -17.38 -8.19
CA GLU A 116 14.77 -18.79 -7.85
C GLU A 116 14.75 -19.69 -9.09
N ALA A 117 14.18 -19.21 -10.19
CA ALA A 117 13.94 -20.00 -11.39
C ALA A 117 14.92 -19.64 -12.49
N SER A 118 14.96 -20.51 -13.51
CA SER A 118 15.68 -20.24 -14.74
C SER A 118 15.13 -18.99 -15.44
N PRO A 119 15.99 -18.17 -16.04
CA PRO A 119 15.55 -16.94 -16.70
C PRO A 119 14.67 -17.12 -17.92
N LEU A 120 14.31 -18.34 -18.27
CA LEU A 120 13.55 -18.65 -19.48
C LEU A 120 12.05 -18.80 -19.27
N GLU A 121 11.56 -18.64 -18.05
CA GLU A 121 10.14 -18.78 -17.80
C GLU A 121 9.38 -17.52 -18.17
N ASN A 122 8.30 -17.71 -18.93
CA ASN A 122 7.39 -16.63 -19.25
C ASN A 122 6.66 -16.20 -18.00
N MET A 123 6.89 -14.98 -17.61
CA MET A 123 6.18 -14.41 -16.49
C MET A 123 4.83 -13.88 -16.98
N PRO A 124 3.76 -14.11 -16.21
CA PRO A 124 2.47 -13.54 -16.57
C PRO A 124 2.55 -12.02 -16.55
N GLU A 125 1.98 -11.40 -17.55
CA GLU A 125 1.85 -9.97 -17.57
C GLU A 125 0.92 -9.53 -16.45
N ILE A 126 1.47 -8.72 -15.57
CA ILE A 126 0.66 -8.10 -14.54
C ILE A 126 0.06 -6.87 -15.18
N SER A 127 -1.10 -7.05 -15.75
CA SER A 127 -1.76 -5.94 -16.41
C SER A 127 -2.95 -5.48 -15.59
N SER A 128 -3.09 -4.23 -15.59
CA SER A 128 -4.30 -3.46 -15.43
C SER A 128 -4.92 -3.35 -14.05
N SER A 129 -5.51 -2.23 -13.91
CA SER A 129 -6.31 -1.78 -12.78
C SER A 129 -7.63 -2.53 -12.61
N ASN A 130 -7.91 -3.55 -13.42
CA ASN A 130 -9.17 -4.28 -13.32
C ASN A 130 -9.05 -5.42 -12.32
N LEU A 131 -9.89 -5.37 -11.31
CA LEU A 131 -9.99 -6.43 -10.32
C LEU A 131 -10.95 -7.51 -10.81
N SER A 132 -10.60 -8.76 -10.54
CA SER A 132 -11.53 -9.86 -10.73
C SER A 132 -12.70 -9.72 -9.74
N PRO A 133 -13.86 -10.37 -10.01
CA PRO A 133 -14.96 -10.34 -9.04
C PRO A 133 -14.55 -10.83 -7.65
N GLU A 134 -13.70 -11.83 -7.57
CA GLU A 134 -13.21 -12.36 -6.30
C GLU A 134 -12.35 -11.33 -5.57
N GLU A 135 -11.49 -10.64 -6.28
CA GLU A 135 -10.66 -9.60 -5.71
C GLU A 135 -11.49 -8.41 -5.26
N GLN A 136 -12.55 -8.08 -5.99
CA GLN A 136 -13.46 -7.01 -5.59
C GLN A 136 -14.16 -7.34 -4.28
N MET A 137 -14.66 -8.56 -4.15
CA MET A 137 -15.29 -9.03 -2.91
C MET A 137 -14.30 -8.98 -1.75
N MET A 138 -13.09 -9.46 -1.97
CA MET A 138 -12.06 -9.45 -0.93
C MET A 138 -11.72 -8.03 -0.51
N ASN A 139 -11.60 -7.12 -1.47
CA ASN A 139 -11.35 -5.72 -1.16
C ASN A 139 -12.44 -5.12 -0.28
N GLU A 140 -13.71 -5.37 -0.63
CA GLU A 140 -14.84 -4.91 0.16
C GLU A 140 -14.81 -5.47 1.56
N GLU A 141 -14.59 -6.77 1.70
CA GLU A 141 -14.52 -7.42 3.01
C GLU A 141 -13.42 -6.84 3.89
N LEU A 142 -12.23 -6.64 3.32
CA LEU A 142 -11.09 -6.11 4.07
C LEU A 142 -11.33 -4.70 4.58
N PHE A 143 -12.04 -3.89 3.81
CA PHE A 143 -12.30 -2.51 4.21
C PHE A 143 -13.59 -2.35 5.00
N ASN A 144 -14.45 -3.36 5.04
CA ASN A 144 -15.69 -3.33 5.82
C ASN A 144 -15.55 -3.95 7.22
N ILE A 145 -14.42 -4.57 7.53
CA ILE A 145 -14.18 -5.17 8.84
C ILE A 145 -14.12 -4.11 9.95
N TYR A 146 -13.85 -2.90 9.60
CA TYR A 146 -13.77 -1.78 10.55
C TYR A 146 -15.02 -0.92 10.44
#